data_e8e327ab0dcabeae627286e97d39b407
#
_entry.id   e8e327ab0dcabeae627286e97d39b407
#
_cell.length_a   1.000
_cell.length_b   1.000
_cell.length_c   1.000
_cell.angle_alpha   90.00
_cell.angle_beta   90.00
_cell.angle_gamma   90.00
#
_symmetry.space_group_name_H-M   'P 1'
#
loop_
_entity.id
_entity.type
_entity.pdbx_description
1 polymer ?
#
loop_
_entity_poly.entity_id
_entity_poly.type
_entity_poly.pdbx_seq_one_letter_code
_entity_poly.pdbx_strand_id
1 'polypeptide(L)'
;MKTIFVNGTFDILHPGHVQLLNYARSLGDSLIVAIDSDRRVRELKGKDRPINSEDDRKFMLENLRSVDTVWFFDTDQELEDICRLYNPIMVKGSDYRGRTIIGQQYCKEIVFYDRI
;
A
#
# COMPACT_ATOMS: atom_id res chain seq x y z
N MET A 1 -10.75 13.95 9.92
CA MET A 1 -10.63 13.28 8.60
C MET A 1 -10.05 11.89 8.77
N LYS A 2 -10.65 10.91 8.14
CA LYS A 2 -10.13 9.53 8.19
C LYS A 2 -9.22 9.28 7.00
N THR A 3 -7.95 9.09 7.26
CA THR A 3 -6.96 8.73 6.24
C THR A 3 -6.78 7.22 6.24
N ILE A 4 -6.93 6.61 5.08
CA ILE A 4 -6.75 5.18 4.90
C ILE A 4 -5.43 4.94 4.19
N PHE A 5 -4.73 3.88 4.56
CA PHE A 5 -3.39 3.59 4.06
C PHE A 5 -3.30 2.14 3.59
N VAL A 6 -2.74 1.95 2.40
CA VAL A 6 -2.42 0.63 1.84
C VAL A 6 -1.00 0.68 1.31
N ASN A 7 -0.20 -0.34 1.59
CA ASN A 7 1.12 -0.46 0.98
C ASN A 7 1.25 -1.78 0.23
N GLY A 8 2.09 -1.78 -0.79
CA GLY A 8 2.35 -2.97 -1.58
C GLY A 8 3.22 -2.67 -2.79
N THR A 9 3.52 -3.68 -3.57
CA THR A 9 4.31 -3.52 -4.79
C THR A 9 3.46 -3.04 -5.95
N PHE A 10 2.28 -3.64 -6.14
CA PHE A 10 1.36 -3.32 -7.23
C PHE A 10 2.06 -3.34 -8.59
N ASP A 11 2.81 -4.41 -8.85
CA ASP A 11 3.61 -4.51 -10.07
C ASP A 11 2.72 -4.58 -11.31
N ILE A 12 1.78 -5.53 -11.30
CA ILE A 12 0.81 -5.69 -12.39
C ILE A 12 -0.57 -5.59 -11.76
N LEU A 13 -1.27 -4.50 -12.06
CA LEU A 13 -2.61 -4.30 -11.51
C LEU A 13 -3.59 -5.31 -12.12
N HIS A 14 -4.46 -5.84 -11.28
CA HIS A 14 -5.54 -6.72 -11.71
C HIS A 14 -6.80 -6.39 -10.88
N PRO A 15 -7.95 -6.96 -11.25
CA PRO A 15 -9.21 -6.62 -10.57
C PRO A 15 -9.18 -6.76 -9.05
N GLY A 16 -8.44 -7.74 -8.52
CA GLY A 16 -8.33 -7.92 -7.07
C GLY A 16 -7.69 -6.72 -6.38
N HIS A 17 -6.67 -6.12 -7.00
CA HIS A 17 -6.04 -4.90 -6.47
C HIS A 17 -7.03 -3.74 -6.47
N VAL A 18 -7.77 -3.57 -7.55
CA VAL A 18 -8.75 -2.48 -7.66
C VAL A 18 -9.85 -2.64 -6.62
N GLN A 19 -10.33 -3.88 -6.42
CA GLN A 19 -11.35 -4.17 -5.41
C GLN A 19 -10.86 -3.83 -4.00
N LEU A 20 -9.63 -4.21 -3.66
CA LEU A 20 -9.03 -3.89 -2.37
C LEU A 20 -8.97 -2.37 -2.18
N LEU A 21 -8.48 -1.64 -3.19
CA LEU A 21 -8.33 -0.20 -3.10
C LEU A 21 -9.68 0.52 -3.00
N ASN A 22 -10.68 0.04 -3.73
CA ASN A 22 -12.05 0.58 -3.62
C ASN A 22 -12.62 0.36 -2.22
N TYR A 23 -12.43 -0.83 -1.68
CA TYR A 23 -12.85 -1.14 -0.31
C TYR A 23 -12.17 -0.19 0.69
N ALA A 24 -10.84 -0.08 0.59
CA ALA A 24 -10.07 0.79 1.47
C ALA A 24 -10.57 2.22 1.42
N ARG A 25 -10.78 2.76 0.21
CA ARG A 25 -11.26 4.13 0.05
C ARG A 25 -12.64 4.34 0.69
N SER A 26 -13.47 3.31 0.68
CA SER A 26 -14.82 3.40 1.26
C SER A 26 -14.82 3.56 2.78
N LEU A 27 -13.71 3.28 3.43
CA LEU A 27 -13.60 3.34 4.90
C LEU A 27 -13.32 4.73 5.44
N GLY A 28 -12.94 5.68 4.58
CA GLY A 28 -12.57 7.00 5.05
C GLY A 28 -12.67 8.09 3.98
N ASP A 29 -11.95 9.17 4.22
CA ASP A 29 -12.05 10.39 3.39
C ASP A 29 -10.99 10.45 2.31
N SER A 30 -9.85 9.79 2.53
CA SER A 30 -8.76 9.76 1.55
C SER A 30 -7.98 8.46 1.66
N LEU A 31 -7.40 8.04 0.55
CA LEU A 31 -6.59 6.82 0.47
C LEU A 31 -5.18 7.19 0.02
N ILE A 32 -4.22 6.84 0.86
CA ILE A 32 -2.79 6.95 0.59
C ILE A 32 -2.29 5.55 0.24
N VAL A 33 -1.59 5.43 -0.88
CA VAL A 33 -0.95 4.17 -1.27
C VAL A 33 0.56 4.37 -1.27
N ALA A 34 1.29 3.52 -0.58
CA ALA A 34 2.75 3.54 -0.59
C ALA A 34 3.26 2.31 -1.33
N ILE A 35 4.18 2.51 -2.26
CA ILE A 35 4.70 1.41 -3.08
C ILE A 35 6.21 1.26 -2.89
N ASP A 36 6.64 0.00 -2.93
CA ASP A 36 8.04 -0.37 -2.85
C ASP A 36 8.80 0.22 -4.05
N SER A 37 9.97 0.80 -3.79
CA SER A 37 10.86 1.26 -4.87
C SER A 37 11.33 0.08 -5.73
N ASP A 38 11.83 0.35 -6.92
CA ASP A 38 12.41 -0.69 -7.78
C ASP A 38 13.53 -1.42 -7.08
N ARG A 39 14.41 -0.68 -6.40
CA ARG A 39 15.54 -1.28 -5.67
C ARG A 39 15.03 -2.26 -4.60
N ARG A 40 14.04 -1.84 -3.82
CA ARG A 40 13.47 -2.68 -2.76
C ARG A 40 12.82 -3.94 -3.32
N VAL A 41 12.11 -3.80 -4.43
CA VAL A 41 11.48 -4.97 -5.07
C VAL A 41 12.54 -5.97 -5.53
N ARG A 42 13.62 -5.49 -6.15
CA ARG A 42 14.72 -6.36 -6.57
C ARG A 42 15.34 -7.10 -5.38
N GLU A 43 15.53 -6.39 -4.28
CA GLU A 43 16.11 -6.97 -3.07
C GLU A 43 15.22 -8.06 -2.48
N LEU A 44 13.90 -7.84 -2.47
CA LEU A 44 12.94 -8.76 -1.85
C LEU A 44 12.49 -9.90 -2.76
N LYS A 45 12.40 -9.66 -4.07
CA LYS A 45 11.80 -10.60 -5.03
C LYS A 45 12.75 -11.11 -6.11
N GLY A 46 13.95 -10.55 -6.20
CA GLY A 46 14.94 -10.96 -7.17
C GLY A 46 15.15 -9.95 -8.31
N LYS A 47 16.25 -10.16 -9.06
CA LYS A 47 16.73 -9.20 -10.06
C LYS A 47 15.78 -9.00 -11.25
N ASP A 48 14.87 -9.95 -11.48
CA ASP A 48 13.95 -9.87 -12.60
C ASP A 48 12.66 -9.10 -12.27
N ARG A 49 12.59 -8.54 -11.06
CA ARG A 49 11.44 -7.77 -10.59
C ARG A 49 11.89 -6.36 -10.24
N PRO A 50 11.01 -5.35 -10.35
CA PRO A 50 9.63 -5.44 -10.83
C PRO A 50 9.60 -5.52 -12.37
N ILE A 51 8.45 -5.93 -12.92
CA ILE A 51 8.19 -5.90 -14.36
C ILE A 51 7.94 -4.46 -14.80
N ASN A 52 7.13 -3.74 -14.03
CA ASN A 52 6.86 -2.33 -14.26
C ASN A 52 7.69 -1.46 -13.33
N SER A 53 8.28 -0.38 -13.86
CA SER A 53 9.07 0.55 -13.06
C SER A 53 8.21 1.22 -11.98
N GLU A 54 8.88 1.76 -10.96
CA GLU A 54 8.16 2.47 -9.90
C GLU A 54 7.36 3.65 -10.44
N ASP A 55 7.90 4.35 -11.44
CA ASP A 55 7.18 5.48 -12.05
C ASP A 55 5.93 5.02 -12.78
N ASP A 56 6.01 3.92 -13.52
CA ASP A 56 4.85 3.35 -14.21
C ASP A 56 3.81 2.83 -13.21
N ARG A 57 4.25 2.18 -12.14
CA ARG A 57 3.35 1.68 -11.11
C ARG A 57 2.62 2.83 -10.42
N LYS A 58 3.35 3.90 -10.11
CA LYS A 58 2.76 5.10 -9.53
C LYS A 58 1.73 5.73 -10.46
N PHE A 59 2.08 5.86 -11.74
CA PHE A 59 1.18 6.43 -12.75
C PHE A 59 -0.13 5.66 -12.81
N MET A 60 -0.07 4.34 -12.86
CA MET A 60 -1.27 3.51 -12.92
C MET A 60 -2.15 3.71 -11.68
N LEU A 61 -1.54 3.71 -10.51
CA LEU A 61 -2.29 3.89 -9.26
C LEU A 61 -2.91 5.27 -9.16
N GLU A 62 -2.19 6.31 -9.57
CA GLU A 62 -2.70 7.68 -9.52
C GLU A 62 -3.92 7.90 -10.41
N ASN A 63 -4.11 7.04 -11.39
CA ASN A 63 -5.25 7.14 -12.30
C ASN A 63 -6.46 6.31 -11.87
N LEU A 64 -6.37 5.63 -10.75
CA LEU A 64 -7.52 4.94 -10.17
C LEU A 64 -8.34 5.92 -9.33
N ARG A 65 -9.67 5.82 -9.46
CA ARG A 65 -10.58 6.73 -8.74
C ARG A 65 -10.41 6.68 -7.23
N SER A 66 -10.07 5.51 -6.70
CA SER A 66 -9.98 5.30 -5.25
C SER A 66 -8.75 5.95 -4.64
N VAL A 67 -7.70 6.19 -5.41
CA VAL A 67 -6.39 6.57 -4.90
C VAL A 67 -6.23 8.08 -4.93
N ASP A 68 -5.91 8.66 -3.78
CA ASP A 68 -5.72 10.11 -3.67
C ASP A 68 -4.24 10.50 -3.74
N THR A 69 -3.35 9.70 -3.16
CA THR A 69 -1.92 10.03 -3.11
C THR A 69 -1.10 8.74 -3.17
N VAL A 70 0.02 8.78 -3.89
CA VAL A 70 0.96 7.66 -3.95
C VAL A 70 2.33 8.12 -3.46
N TRP A 71 2.92 7.33 -2.56
CA TRP A 71 4.26 7.55 -2.04
C TRP A 71 5.15 6.38 -2.43
N PHE A 72 6.46 6.65 -2.61
CA PHE A 72 7.46 5.59 -2.70
C PHE A 72 8.07 5.35 -1.33
N PHE A 73 8.48 4.11 -1.05
CA PHE A 73 9.35 3.85 0.09
C PHE A 73 10.41 2.83 -0.31
N ASP A 74 11.62 3.03 0.19
CA ASP A 74 12.78 2.21 -0.14
C ASP A 74 13.22 1.33 1.03
N THR A 75 12.89 1.73 2.25
CA THR A 75 13.26 1.03 3.48
C THR A 75 12.06 0.88 4.40
N ASP A 76 12.18 -0.07 5.35
CA ASP A 76 11.18 -0.23 6.41
C ASP A 76 10.98 1.06 7.20
N GLN A 77 12.08 1.78 7.45
CA GLN A 77 12.03 3.03 8.20
C GLN A 77 11.20 4.08 7.47
N GLU A 78 11.35 4.18 6.15
CA GLU A 78 10.56 5.12 5.36
C GLU A 78 9.08 4.78 5.40
N LEU A 79 8.74 3.49 5.37
CA LEU A 79 7.36 3.05 5.49
C LEU A 79 6.79 3.41 6.86
N GLU A 80 7.56 3.17 7.92
CA GLU A 80 7.15 3.56 9.27
C GLU A 80 6.96 5.08 9.38
N ASP A 81 7.84 5.86 8.74
CA ASP A 81 7.76 7.33 8.76
C ASP A 81 6.47 7.83 8.11
N ILE A 82 6.04 7.20 7.01
CA ILE A 82 4.78 7.55 6.35
C ILE A 82 3.61 7.23 7.29
N CYS A 83 3.61 6.06 7.91
CA CYS A 83 2.56 5.68 8.85
C CYS A 83 2.50 6.65 10.03
N ARG A 84 3.65 7.04 10.56
CA ARG A 84 3.72 7.99 11.67
C ARG A 84 3.18 9.37 11.27
N LEU A 85 3.51 9.80 10.05
CA LEU A 85 3.06 11.10 9.54
C LEU A 85 1.54 11.19 9.49
N TYR A 86 0.90 10.13 9.00
CA TYR A 86 -0.55 10.14 8.77
C TYR A 86 -1.37 9.57 9.92
N ASN A 87 -0.78 8.70 10.75
CA ASN A 87 -1.50 7.96 11.80
C ASN A 87 -2.80 7.37 11.23
N PRO A 88 -2.73 6.54 10.18
CA PRO A 88 -3.91 6.17 9.39
C PRO A 88 -4.60 4.92 9.91
N ILE A 89 -5.75 4.61 9.28
CA ILE A 89 -6.31 3.26 9.32
C ILE A 89 -5.64 2.50 8.18
N MET A 90 -4.93 1.41 8.50
CA MET A 90 -4.24 0.60 7.51
C MET A 90 -5.10 -0.57 7.09
N VAL A 91 -5.18 -0.84 5.79
CA VAL A 91 -5.88 -2.01 5.26
C VAL A 91 -4.85 -3.01 4.75
N LYS A 92 -5.00 -4.26 5.16
CA LYS A 92 -4.16 -5.38 4.75
C LYS A 92 -5.02 -6.55 4.31
N GLY A 93 -4.47 -7.41 3.44
CA GLY A 93 -5.13 -8.68 3.14
C GLY A 93 -5.22 -9.55 4.39
N SER A 94 -6.24 -10.40 4.45
CA SER A 94 -6.50 -11.24 5.61
C SER A 94 -5.37 -12.22 5.92
N ASP A 95 -4.54 -12.54 4.93
CA ASP A 95 -3.37 -13.41 5.12
C ASP A 95 -2.32 -12.79 6.06
N TYR A 96 -2.41 -11.50 6.33
CA TYR A 96 -1.52 -10.83 7.27
C TYR A 96 -1.97 -10.92 8.73
N ARG A 97 -3.13 -11.52 9.00
CA ARG A 97 -3.58 -11.72 10.39
C ARG A 97 -2.56 -12.55 11.16
N GLY A 98 -2.20 -12.08 12.34
CA GLY A 98 -1.24 -12.78 13.19
C GLY A 98 0.21 -12.57 12.81
N ARG A 99 0.49 -11.81 11.76
CA ARG A 99 1.86 -11.45 11.35
C ARG A 99 2.23 -10.07 11.88
N THR A 100 3.54 -9.85 12.06
CA THR A 100 4.05 -8.52 12.36
C THR A 100 3.94 -7.67 11.10
N ILE A 101 3.33 -6.50 11.22
CA ILE A 101 3.12 -5.57 10.11
C ILE A 101 3.96 -4.33 10.35
N ILE A 102 4.81 -3.98 9.38
CA ILE A 102 5.67 -2.81 9.48
C ILE A 102 4.81 -1.55 9.57
N GLY A 103 5.09 -0.71 10.57
CA GLY A 103 4.38 0.55 10.76
C GLY A 103 3.08 0.45 11.56
N GLN A 104 2.67 -0.77 11.94
CA GLN A 104 1.38 -0.95 12.61
C GLN A 104 1.27 -0.17 13.91
N GLN A 105 2.38 0.03 14.63
CA GLN A 105 2.36 0.76 15.90
C GLN A 105 1.98 2.23 15.73
N TYR A 106 2.10 2.76 14.53
CA TYR A 106 1.76 4.15 14.24
C TYR A 106 0.37 4.31 13.64
N CYS A 107 -0.33 3.21 13.41
CA CYS A 107 -1.67 3.24 12.81
C CYS A 107 -2.73 3.26 13.90
N LYS A 108 -3.84 3.94 13.62
CA LYS A 108 -5.00 3.94 14.54
C LYS A 108 -5.62 2.57 14.65
N GLU A 109 -5.62 1.85 13.55
CA GLU A 109 -6.33 0.58 13.42
C GLU A 109 -5.80 -0.16 12.21
N ILE A 110 -5.82 -1.49 12.26
CA ILE A 110 -5.56 -2.35 11.10
C ILE A 110 -6.87 -3.04 10.75
N VAL A 111 -7.31 -2.86 9.50
CA VAL A 111 -8.50 -3.53 8.98
C VAL A 111 -8.04 -4.60 8.00
N PHE A 112 -8.52 -5.81 8.18
CA PHE A 112 -8.17 -6.91 7.30
C PHE A 112 -9.27 -7.11 6.25
N TYR A 113 -8.86 -7.22 5.00
CA TYR A 113 -9.75 -7.39 3.87
C TYR A 113 -9.71 -8.84 3.40
N ASP A 114 -10.86 -9.50 3.45
CA ASP A 114 -10.98 -10.87 2.96
C ASP A 114 -11.35 -10.84 1.47
N ARG A 115 -10.47 -11.42 0.66
CA ARG A 115 -10.77 -11.60 -0.77
C ARG A 115 -11.54 -12.90 -0.95
N ILE A 116 -12.58 -12.80 -1.73
CA ILE A 116 -13.38 -13.96 -2.07
C ILE A 116 -12.85 -14.58 -3.35
#